data_7112842620b0f6030740d4ce63c1ff74
#
_entry.id   7112842620b0f6030740d4ce63c1ff74
#
_cell.length_a   1.000
_cell.length_b   1.000
_cell.length_c   1.000
_cell.angle_alpha   90.00
_cell.angle_beta   90.00
_cell.angle_gamma   90.00
#
_symmetry.space_group_name_H-M   'P 1'
#
loop_
_entity.id
_entity.type
_entity.pdbx_description
1 polymer ?
#
loop_
_entity_poly.entity_id
_entity_poly.type
_entity_poly.pdbx_seq_one_letter_code
_entity_poly.pdbx_strand_id
1 'polypeptide(L)'
;MKKKTFAVDIDGTITENGGGRIHLDALEALRRLTNMGHDVIYVTGRSSVEAYLLSVFGGTRKIAVGENGGCIALDVDDHILLGKIDECNRAFELINNNIDGVEKKPVFPRLTEVVLERTFDMTDARKILFENNIDVELSDSQYAIHINSKGIDKGTGFTELMKKFNI
;
A
#
# COMPACT_ATOMS: atom_id res chain seq x y z
N MET A 1 18.63 -17.80 -18.96
CA MET A 1 17.16 -17.73 -18.75
C MET A 1 16.76 -16.25 -18.86
N LYS A 2 15.61 -15.92 -19.50
CA LYS A 2 15.18 -14.51 -19.61
C LYS A 2 14.81 -13.98 -18.22
N LYS A 3 15.33 -12.80 -17.84
CA LYS A 3 14.98 -12.12 -16.61
C LYS A 3 13.47 -11.82 -16.56
N LYS A 4 12.84 -12.05 -15.42
CA LYS A 4 11.43 -11.74 -15.14
C LYS A 4 11.34 -10.85 -13.92
N THR A 5 10.23 -10.12 -13.82
CA THR A 5 9.87 -9.32 -12.65
C THR A 5 8.59 -9.88 -12.04
N PHE A 6 8.60 -10.07 -10.74
CA PHE A 6 7.49 -10.56 -9.94
C PHE A 6 7.01 -9.44 -9.01
N ALA A 7 5.77 -9.01 -9.20
CA ALA A 7 5.06 -8.19 -8.23
C ALA A 7 4.40 -9.12 -7.21
N VAL A 8 4.74 -8.98 -5.95
CA VAL A 8 4.33 -9.91 -4.88
C VAL A 8 3.61 -9.14 -3.79
N ASP A 9 2.36 -9.51 -3.52
CA ASP A 9 1.65 -8.99 -2.34
C ASP A 9 2.19 -9.65 -1.07
N ILE A 10 1.95 -9.03 0.08
CA ILE A 10 2.43 -9.52 1.38
C ILE A 10 1.32 -10.27 2.12
N ASP A 11 0.24 -9.58 2.46
CA ASP A 11 -0.81 -10.14 3.32
C ASP A 11 -1.65 -11.18 2.60
N GLY A 12 -1.71 -12.39 3.18
CA GLY A 12 -2.40 -13.53 2.59
C GLY A 12 -1.68 -14.16 1.38
N THR A 13 -0.50 -13.63 0.99
CA THR A 13 0.34 -14.17 -0.10
C THR A 13 1.60 -14.82 0.45
N ILE A 14 2.41 -14.07 1.19
CA ILE A 14 3.60 -14.59 1.85
C ILE A 14 3.46 -14.62 3.37
N THR A 15 2.33 -14.14 3.89
CA THR A 15 1.97 -14.21 5.30
C THR A 15 0.71 -15.05 5.50
N GLU A 16 0.55 -15.59 6.72
CA GLU A 16 -0.69 -16.18 7.17
C GLU A 16 -1.80 -15.13 7.22
N ASN A 17 -3.02 -15.52 6.86
CA ASN A 17 -4.18 -14.64 6.92
C ASN A 17 -4.40 -14.13 8.34
N GLY A 18 -4.50 -12.80 8.50
CA GLY A 18 -4.85 -12.11 9.73
C GLY A 18 -3.75 -11.99 10.79
N GLY A 19 -2.59 -12.64 10.62
CA GLY A 19 -1.53 -12.62 11.65
C GLY A 19 -0.25 -11.89 11.27
N GLY A 20 -0.04 -11.60 9.98
CA GLY A 20 1.19 -10.97 9.50
C GLY A 20 2.46 -11.84 9.63
N ARG A 21 2.32 -13.07 10.11
CA ARG A 21 3.41 -14.03 10.25
C ARG A 21 3.85 -14.53 8.88
N ILE A 22 5.13 -14.38 8.58
CA ILE A 22 5.70 -14.77 7.29
C ILE A 22 5.88 -16.28 7.21
N HIS A 23 5.48 -16.87 6.09
CA HIS A 23 5.86 -18.22 5.71
C HIS A 23 7.31 -18.25 5.24
N LEU A 24 8.19 -18.93 5.99
CA LEU A 24 9.62 -18.96 5.68
C LEU A 24 9.91 -19.63 4.34
N ASP A 25 9.16 -20.66 3.97
CA ASP A 25 9.30 -21.33 2.66
C ASP A 25 8.96 -20.39 1.50
N ALA A 26 7.94 -19.54 1.67
CA ALA A 26 7.59 -18.52 0.66
C ALA A 26 8.73 -17.51 0.52
N LEU A 27 9.25 -17.01 1.64
CA LEU A 27 10.38 -16.07 1.64
C LEU A 27 11.63 -16.69 1.00
N GLU A 28 11.92 -17.97 1.30
CA GLU A 28 13.03 -18.70 0.67
C GLU A 28 12.83 -18.82 -0.84
N ALA A 29 11.62 -19.14 -1.29
CA ALA A 29 11.30 -19.23 -2.73
C ALA A 29 11.54 -17.90 -3.45
N LEU A 30 11.11 -16.77 -2.86
CA LEU A 30 11.35 -15.43 -3.41
C LEU A 30 12.85 -15.08 -3.45
N ARG A 31 13.60 -15.45 -2.42
CA ARG A 31 15.05 -15.27 -2.38
C ARG A 31 15.75 -16.11 -3.45
N ARG A 32 15.30 -17.34 -3.69
CA ARG A 32 15.80 -18.19 -4.79
C ARG A 32 15.57 -17.55 -6.15
N LEU A 33 14.37 -16.98 -6.40
CA LEU A 33 14.08 -16.24 -7.65
C LEU A 33 15.05 -15.07 -7.83
N THR A 34 15.32 -14.32 -6.77
CA THR A 34 16.30 -13.22 -6.79
C THR A 34 17.70 -13.71 -7.11
N ASN A 35 18.15 -14.82 -6.50
CA ASN A 35 19.46 -15.43 -6.76
C ASN A 35 19.59 -15.98 -8.18
N MET A 36 18.47 -16.34 -8.83
CA MET A 36 18.41 -16.72 -10.24
C MET A 36 18.43 -15.51 -11.20
N GLY A 37 18.54 -14.30 -10.69
CA GLY A 37 18.64 -13.06 -11.46
C GLY A 37 17.29 -12.44 -11.84
N HIS A 38 16.19 -12.87 -11.22
CA HIS A 38 14.88 -12.24 -11.38
C HIS A 38 14.71 -11.06 -10.42
N ASP A 39 13.84 -10.11 -10.77
CA ASP A 39 13.41 -9.06 -9.85
C ASP A 39 12.18 -9.55 -9.06
N VAL A 40 12.24 -9.46 -7.75
CA VAL A 40 11.11 -9.67 -6.84
C VAL A 40 10.85 -8.36 -6.12
N ILE A 41 9.66 -7.79 -6.28
CA ILE A 41 9.26 -6.48 -5.76
C ILE A 41 7.96 -6.63 -5.00
N TYR A 42 7.94 -6.20 -3.75
CA TYR A 42 6.71 -6.20 -2.96
C TYR A 42 5.79 -5.06 -3.38
N VAL A 43 4.49 -5.38 -3.53
CA VAL A 43 3.42 -4.44 -3.91
C VAL A 43 2.25 -4.67 -2.96
N THR A 44 2.05 -3.78 -2.00
CA THR A 44 1.21 -4.06 -0.83
C THR A 44 0.36 -2.86 -0.38
N GLY A 45 -0.68 -3.15 0.41
CA GLY A 45 -1.41 -2.14 1.19
C GLY A 45 -0.72 -1.73 2.49
N ARG A 46 0.37 -2.39 2.91
CA ARG A 46 1.18 -1.96 4.06
C ARG A 46 1.93 -0.67 3.77
N SER A 47 2.51 -0.05 4.81
CA SER A 47 3.36 1.12 4.59
C SER A 47 4.52 0.80 3.66
N SER A 48 4.95 1.80 2.91
CA SER A 48 6.09 1.68 2.01
C SER A 48 7.38 1.28 2.74
N VAL A 49 7.56 1.77 3.98
CA VAL A 49 8.71 1.44 4.83
C VAL A 49 8.69 -0.02 5.28
N GLU A 50 7.52 -0.56 5.71
CA GLU A 50 7.40 -1.99 6.05
C GLU A 50 7.78 -2.88 4.86
N ALA A 51 7.24 -2.56 3.67
CA ALA A 51 7.52 -3.30 2.46
C ALA A 51 8.99 -3.22 2.03
N TYR A 52 9.60 -2.05 2.15
CA TYR A 52 11.02 -1.84 1.87
C TYR A 52 11.91 -2.64 2.83
N LEU A 53 11.66 -2.55 4.15
CA LEU A 53 12.42 -3.31 5.15
C LEU A 53 12.31 -4.82 4.92
N LEU A 54 11.11 -5.31 4.57
CA LEU A 54 10.94 -6.71 4.20
C LEU A 54 11.76 -7.08 2.97
N SER A 55 11.89 -6.20 1.97
CA SER A 55 12.74 -6.44 0.79
C SER A 55 14.22 -6.54 1.16
N VAL A 56 14.68 -5.69 2.08
CA VAL A 56 16.07 -5.69 2.57
C VAL A 56 16.37 -6.98 3.34
N PHE A 57 15.59 -7.28 4.37
CA PHE A 57 15.81 -8.46 5.22
C PHE A 57 15.45 -9.77 4.52
N GLY A 58 14.45 -9.73 3.64
CA GLY A 58 14.06 -10.86 2.80
C GLY A 58 15.08 -11.20 1.71
N GLY A 59 16.01 -10.28 1.39
CA GLY A 59 17.02 -10.48 0.36
C GLY A 59 16.45 -10.45 -1.06
N THR A 60 15.40 -9.65 -1.28
CA THR A 60 14.82 -9.38 -2.60
C THR A 60 15.31 -8.05 -3.16
N ARG A 61 14.71 -7.54 -4.24
CA ARG A 61 15.10 -6.23 -4.78
C ARG A 61 14.73 -5.13 -3.79
N LYS A 62 15.71 -4.29 -3.41
CA LYS A 62 15.55 -3.20 -2.43
C LYS A 62 14.74 -2.03 -3.00
N ILE A 63 13.52 -2.31 -3.42
CA ILE A 63 12.51 -1.36 -3.87
C ILE A 63 11.17 -1.98 -3.52
N ALA A 64 10.20 -1.18 -3.08
CA ALA A 64 8.86 -1.66 -2.80
C ALA A 64 7.80 -0.62 -3.20
N VAL A 65 6.59 -1.10 -3.48
CA VAL A 65 5.39 -0.29 -3.67
C VAL A 65 4.50 -0.54 -2.47
N GLY A 66 4.29 0.49 -1.66
CA GLY A 66 3.42 0.46 -0.48
C GLY A 66 2.18 1.32 -0.64
N GLU A 67 1.37 1.33 0.42
CA GLU A 67 0.23 2.23 0.57
C GLU A 67 -0.74 2.12 -0.63
N ASN A 68 -1.08 0.88 -0.98
CA ASN A 68 -1.94 0.56 -2.12
C ASN A 68 -1.51 1.20 -3.45
N GLY A 69 -0.21 1.41 -3.65
CA GLY A 69 0.33 2.02 -4.86
C GLY A 69 0.70 3.49 -4.70
N GLY A 70 0.33 4.12 -3.59
CA GLY A 70 0.56 5.55 -3.36
C GLY A 70 2.01 5.94 -3.17
N CYS A 71 2.85 5.01 -2.71
CA CYS A 71 4.24 5.29 -2.38
C CYS A 71 5.18 4.21 -2.90
N ILE A 72 6.24 4.62 -3.61
CA ILE A 72 7.34 3.75 -4.01
C ILE A 72 8.53 4.08 -3.10
N ALA A 73 8.98 3.11 -2.30
CA ALA A 73 10.17 3.24 -1.46
C ALA A 73 11.40 2.76 -2.20
N LEU A 74 12.41 3.61 -2.29
CA LEU A 74 13.73 3.34 -2.89
C LEU A 74 14.78 3.14 -1.81
N ASP A 75 14.59 3.78 -0.67
CA ASP A 75 15.35 3.64 0.58
C ASP A 75 14.43 3.99 1.76
N VAL A 76 14.97 3.99 2.98
CA VAL A 76 14.21 4.31 4.21
C VAL A 76 13.70 5.76 4.23
N ASP A 77 14.39 6.66 3.57
CA ASP A 77 14.10 8.10 3.46
C ASP A 77 13.97 8.60 2.00
N ASP A 78 14.10 7.71 1.02
CA ASP A 78 13.92 8.05 -0.41
C ASP A 78 12.63 7.43 -0.95
N HIS A 79 11.64 8.27 -1.19
CA HIS A 79 10.30 7.88 -1.61
C HIS A 79 9.82 8.67 -2.82
N ILE A 80 9.09 7.98 -3.71
CA ILE A 80 8.33 8.63 -4.77
C ILE A 80 6.86 8.60 -4.34
N LEU A 81 6.30 9.76 -4.08
CA LEU A 81 4.90 9.90 -3.67
C LEU A 81 4.02 10.09 -4.91
N LEU A 82 3.12 9.15 -5.15
CA LEU A 82 2.12 9.19 -6.21
C LEU A 82 0.78 9.68 -5.66
N GLY A 83 0.47 9.34 -4.40
CA GLY A 83 -0.68 9.85 -3.68
C GLY A 83 -0.40 11.16 -2.95
N LYS A 84 -1.47 11.84 -2.52
CA LYS A 84 -1.44 13.15 -1.87
C LYS A 84 -2.06 13.06 -0.48
N ILE A 85 -1.25 12.94 0.54
CA ILE A 85 -1.69 12.79 1.94
C ILE A 85 -2.61 13.94 2.40
N ASP A 86 -2.37 15.18 1.92
CA ASP A 86 -3.18 16.33 2.32
C ASP A 86 -4.63 16.21 1.85
N GLU A 87 -4.86 15.66 0.66
CA GLU A 87 -6.21 15.39 0.14
C GLU A 87 -6.90 14.31 0.99
N CYS A 88 -6.17 13.25 1.35
CA CYS A 88 -6.67 12.17 2.21
C CYS A 88 -6.99 12.66 3.63
N ASN A 89 -6.15 13.53 4.20
CA ASN A 89 -6.41 14.13 5.51
C ASN A 89 -7.65 15.05 5.48
N ARG A 90 -7.81 15.87 4.42
CA ARG A 90 -9.02 16.71 4.28
C ARG A 90 -10.28 15.84 4.16
N ALA A 91 -10.21 14.73 3.44
CA ALA A 91 -11.30 13.77 3.35
C ALA A 91 -11.62 13.15 4.72
N PHE A 92 -10.60 12.73 5.46
CA PHE A 92 -10.76 12.21 6.83
C PHE A 92 -11.45 13.22 7.75
N GLU A 93 -10.97 14.47 7.81
CA GLU A 93 -11.57 15.52 8.65
C GLU A 93 -13.04 15.75 8.29
N LEU A 94 -13.38 15.76 7.01
CA LEU A 94 -14.76 15.92 6.57
C LEU A 94 -15.65 14.74 7.00
N ILE A 95 -15.19 13.51 6.84
CA ILE A 95 -15.92 12.32 7.24
C ILE A 95 -16.10 12.31 8.76
N ASN A 96 -15.03 12.53 9.51
CA ASN A 96 -15.03 12.52 10.98
C ASN A 96 -15.93 13.59 11.61
N ASN A 97 -16.11 14.73 10.94
CA ASN A 97 -17.00 15.79 11.40
C ASN A 97 -18.49 15.51 11.13
N ASN A 98 -18.82 14.55 10.28
CA ASN A 98 -20.18 14.27 9.83
C ASN A 98 -20.67 12.85 10.17
N ILE A 99 -19.77 11.95 10.56
CA ILE A 99 -20.10 10.56 10.92
C ILE A 99 -19.47 10.25 12.27
N ASP A 100 -20.30 9.76 13.21
CA ASP A 100 -19.83 9.34 14.52
C ASP A 100 -19.03 8.03 14.44
N GLY A 101 -18.04 7.90 15.32
CA GLY A 101 -17.26 6.68 15.48
C GLY A 101 -16.19 6.45 14.39
N VAL A 102 -15.86 7.47 13.61
CA VAL A 102 -14.77 7.39 12.63
C VAL A 102 -13.44 7.53 13.36
N GLU A 103 -12.59 6.53 13.28
CA GLU A 103 -11.31 6.49 13.98
C GLU A 103 -10.16 6.10 13.03
N LYS A 104 -9.02 6.78 13.17
CA LYS A 104 -7.79 6.35 12.49
C LYS A 104 -7.31 5.03 13.08
N LYS A 105 -7.01 4.08 12.21
CA LYS A 105 -6.44 2.81 12.63
C LYS A 105 -4.98 2.98 13.04
N PRO A 106 -4.53 2.43 14.21
CA PRO A 106 -3.12 2.46 14.59
C PRO A 106 -2.32 1.55 13.66
N VAL A 107 -1.62 2.16 12.71
CA VAL A 107 -0.73 1.51 11.74
C VAL A 107 0.60 2.25 11.67
N PHE A 108 1.60 1.65 11.03
CA PHE A 108 2.83 2.37 10.70
C PHE A 108 2.53 3.64 9.91
N PRO A 109 3.33 4.72 10.07
CA PRO A 109 3.11 5.99 9.38
C PRO A 109 2.89 5.82 7.88
N ARG A 110 1.94 6.57 7.34
CA ARG A 110 1.58 6.60 5.92
C ARG A 110 1.96 7.95 5.33
N LEU A 111 2.45 7.94 4.11
CA LEU A 111 2.89 9.12 3.38
C LEU A 111 1.85 9.58 2.35
N THR A 112 0.92 8.73 1.95
CA THR A 112 0.02 8.98 0.81
C THR A 112 -1.43 8.57 1.03
N GLU A 113 -1.75 7.90 2.14
CA GLU A 113 -3.11 7.44 2.46
C GLU A 113 -3.46 7.67 3.93
N VAL A 114 -4.75 7.67 4.25
CA VAL A 114 -5.25 7.58 5.63
C VAL A 114 -5.93 6.24 5.81
N VAL A 115 -5.61 5.55 6.91
CA VAL A 115 -6.17 4.24 7.25
C VAL A 115 -7.11 4.37 8.43
N LEU A 116 -8.33 3.86 8.30
CA LEU A 116 -9.40 3.97 9.28
C LEU A 116 -9.83 2.59 9.77
N GLU A 117 -10.39 2.57 10.99
CA GLU A 117 -11.12 1.41 11.51
C GLU A 117 -12.42 1.21 10.72
N ARG A 118 -12.92 -0.01 10.68
CA ARG A 118 -14.17 -0.38 9.98
C ARG A 118 -15.39 -0.18 10.90
N THR A 119 -15.57 1.03 11.39
CA THR A 119 -16.56 1.39 12.42
C THR A 119 -17.76 2.18 11.89
N PHE A 120 -17.76 2.51 10.60
CA PHE A 120 -18.78 3.36 9.97
C PHE A 120 -19.19 2.83 8.58
N ASP A 121 -20.30 3.34 8.05
CA ASP A 121 -20.78 2.99 6.70
C ASP A 121 -20.05 3.83 5.65
N MET A 122 -19.34 3.14 4.76
CA MET A 122 -18.64 3.77 3.64
C MET A 122 -19.57 4.44 2.63
N THR A 123 -20.84 4.02 2.56
CA THR A 123 -21.83 4.62 1.64
C THR A 123 -22.09 6.05 2.02
N ASP A 124 -22.30 6.32 3.31
CA ASP A 124 -22.50 7.67 3.82
C ASP A 124 -21.25 8.53 3.64
N ALA A 125 -20.07 7.96 3.92
CA ALA A 125 -18.81 8.66 3.72
C ALA A 125 -18.59 9.05 2.25
N ARG A 126 -18.86 8.14 1.31
CA ARG A 126 -18.76 8.44 -0.15
C ARG A 126 -19.72 9.54 -0.57
N LYS A 127 -20.94 9.55 -0.03
CA LYS A 127 -21.93 10.60 -0.30
C LYS A 127 -21.42 11.96 0.18
N ILE A 128 -20.93 12.03 1.40
CA ILE A 128 -20.37 13.27 1.99
C ILE A 128 -19.21 13.81 1.16
N LEU A 129 -18.28 12.93 0.75
CA LEU A 129 -17.14 13.33 -0.07
C LEU A 129 -17.59 13.84 -1.44
N PHE A 130 -18.55 13.18 -2.08
CA PHE A 130 -19.10 13.59 -3.36
C PHE A 130 -19.80 14.95 -3.28
N GLU A 131 -20.65 15.18 -2.28
CA GLU A 131 -21.37 16.45 -2.07
C GLU A 131 -20.42 17.63 -1.80
N ASN A 132 -19.23 17.35 -1.28
CA ASN A 132 -18.22 18.38 -0.98
C ASN A 132 -17.09 18.46 -2.02
N ASN A 133 -17.22 17.79 -3.15
CA ASN A 133 -16.24 17.77 -4.25
C ASN A 133 -14.82 17.35 -3.79
N ILE A 134 -14.72 16.41 -2.87
CA ILE A 134 -13.45 15.82 -2.44
C ILE A 134 -13.15 14.60 -3.32
N ASP A 135 -12.08 14.68 -4.10
CA ASP A 135 -11.74 13.70 -5.13
C ASP A 135 -10.73 12.66 -4.60
N VAL A 136 -11.19 11.81 -3.69
CA VAL A 136 -10.45 10.67 -3.14
C VAL A 136 -11.22 9.38 -3.37
N GLU A 137 -10.58 8.25 -3.16
CA GLU A 137 -11.20 6.94 -3.24
C GLU A 137 -11.20 6.26 -1.86
N LEU A 138 -12.37 5.68 -1.50
CA LEU A 138 -12.51 4.83 -0.32
C LEU A 138 -12.49 3.36 -0.74
N SER A 139 -11.58 2.58 -0.18
CA SER A 139 -11.52 1.13 -0.37
C SER A 139 -11.56 0.39 0.96
N ASP A 140 -12.20 -0.79 0.98
CA ASP A 140 -12.23 -1.70 2.12
C ASP A 140 -11.37 -2.93 1.81
N SER A 141 -10.31 -3.09 2.57
CA SER A 141 -9.42 -4.26 2.48
C SER A 141 -9.91 -5.45 3.32
N GLN A 142 -11.10 -5.38 3.91
CA GLN A 142 -11.62 -6.27 4.96
C GLN A 142 -10.84 -6.20 6.30
N TYR A 143 -9.71 -5.54 6.31
CA TYR A 143 -8.90 -5.26 7.49
C TYR A 143 -9.05 -3.80 7.97
N ALA A 144 -9.16 -2.87 7.02
CA ALA A 144 -9.27 -1.44 7.26
C ALA A 144 -9.99 -0.75 6.09
N ILE A 145 -10.49 0.45 6.34
CA ILE A 145 -10.92 1.37 5.29
C ILE A 145 -9.75 2.28 4.97
N HIS A 146 -9.45 2.43 3.68
CA HIS A 146 -8.37 3.28 3.18
C HIS A 146 -8.95 4.47 2.44
N ILE A 147 -8.41 5.66 2.71
CA ILE A 147 -8.65 6.88 1.92
C ILE A 147 -7.41 7.08 1.06
N ASN A 148 -7.56 6.89 -0.25
CA ASN A 148 -6.49 7.02 -1.22
C ASN A 148 -6.75 8.17 -2.19
N SER A 149 -5.71 8.72 -2.79
CA SER A 149 -5.87 9.59 -3.95
C SER A 149 -6.53 8.81 -5.09
N LYS A 150 -7.45 9.46 -5.80
CA LYS A 150 -8.20 8.85 -6.89
C LYS A 150 -7.30 8.34 -8.01
N GLY A 151 -7.60 7.16 -8.51
CA GLY A 151 -6.84 6.51 -9.59
C GLY A 151 -5.49 5.94 -9.16
N ILE A 152 -5.21 5.91 -7.85
CA ILE A 152 -4.01 5.28 -7.29
C ILE A 152 -4.40 3.91 -6.74
N ASP A 153 -3.77 2.88 -7.28
CA ASP A 153 -3.89 1.50 -6.84
C ASP A 153 -2.55 0.75 -6.98
N LYS A 154 -2.49 -0.49 -6.53
CA LYS A 154 -1.28 -1.34 -6.62
C LYS A 154 -0.76 -1.47 -8.05
N GLY A 155 -1.66 -1.53 -9.04
CA GLY A 155 -1.32 -1.65 -10.45
C GLY A 155 -0.71 -0.38 -11.02
N THR A 156 -1.30 0.79 -10.72
CA THR A 156 -0.77 2.09 -11.13
C THR A 156 0.59 2.36 -10.48
N GLY A 157 0.74 2.11 -9.16
CA GLY A 157 2.01 2.27 -8.47
C GLY A 157 3.11 1.38 -9.03
N PHE A 158 2.80 0.11 -9.30
CA PHE A 158 3.76 -0.82 -9.91
C PHE A 158 4.11 -0.42 -11.35
N THR A 159 3.14 0.05 -12.13
CA THR A 159 3.37 0.53 -13.50
C THR A 159 4.32 1.73 -13.53
N GLU A 160 4.14 2.69 -12.63
CA GLU A 160 5.04 3.85 -12.53
C GLU A 160 6.45 3.43 -12.10
N LEU A 161 6.58 2.47 -11.18
CA LEU A 161 7.86 1.88 -10.83
C LEU A 161 8.54 1.24 -12.04
N MET A 162 7.81 0.43 -12.82
CA MET A 162 8.32 -0.25 -14.02
C MET A 162 8.85 0.77 -15.04
N LYS A 163 8.08 1.84 -15.30
CA LYS A 163 8.49 2.91 -16.22
C LYS A 163 9.77 3.60 -15.74
N LYS A 164 9.82 4.01 -14.47
CA LYS A 164 10.95 4.76 -13.91
C LYS A 164 12.25 3.99 -13.95
N PHE A 165 12.21 2.69 -13.73
CA PHE A 165 13.41 1.82 -13.68
C PHE A 165 13.64 1.01 -14.96
N ASN A 166 12.85 1.26 -16.01
CA ASN A 166 12.92 0.57 -17.29
C ASN A 166 12.95 -0.98 -17.13
N ILE A 167 12.04 -1.44 -16.28
CA ILE A 167 11.88 -2.87 -15.94
C ILE A 167 10.86 -3.51 -16.89
#